data_1352cb4b9a7cf6a46accf3d9b3640777
#
_entry.id   1352cb4b9a7cf6a46accf3d9b3640777
#
_cell.length_a   1.000
_cell.length_b   1.000
_cell.length_c   1.000
_cell.angle_alpha   90.00
_cell.angle_beta   90.00
_cell.angle_gamma   90.00
#
_symmetry.space_group_name_H-M   'P 1'
#
loop_
_entity.id
_entity.type
_entity.pdbx_description
1 polymer ?
#
loop_
_entity_poly.entity_id
_entity_poly.type
_entity_poly.pdbx_seq_one_letter_code
_entity_poly.pdbx_strand_id
1 'polypeptide(L)'
;RRCGSAKYAAIRYQERFKIMMNKRKAELLAPAGSFDSLKAAVAAGADAIYMGGSRFGARAYAQNAAGQEMVEAIRYAHFHGCRLYMTVNTLFKEKELEELRDYMKPYYEAGLDGVIVQDLGALQVMKQAFPGMELHASTQMTVTSVYSAKMLKEMGCCRVVPARELSLEEISRIYKETGDGY
;
A
#
# COMPACT_ATOMS: atom_id res chain seq x y z
N ARG A 1 1.16 1.76 -56.67
CA ARG A 1 1.46 2.73 -55.59
C ARG A 1 0.45 2.51 -54.42
N ARG A 2 0.59 1.47 -53.58
CA ARG A 2 -0.12 1.28 -52.32
C ARG A 2 0.74 0.47 -51.37
N CYS A 3 1.90 1.00 -50.95
CA CYS A 3 2.76 0.31 -49.95
C CYS A 3 3.12 1.20 -48.74
N GLY A 4 2.52 2.42 -48.64
CA GLY A 4 2.80 3.36 -47.54
C GLY A 4 1.88 3.20 -46.31
N SER A 5 0.65 2.68 -46.46
CA SER A 5 -0.34 2.73 -45.38
C SER A 5 -0.15 1.67 -44.30
N ALA A 6 0.35 0.47 -44.65
CA ALA A 6 0.55 -0.63 -43.70
C ALA A 6 1.73 -0.38 -42.73
N LYS A 7 2.83 0.22 -43.23
CA LYS A 7 3.98 0.60 -42.41
C LYS A 7 3.61 1.68 -41.37
N TYR A 8 2.84 2.68 -41.76
CA TYR A 8 2.38 3.75 -40.85
C TYR A 8 1.35 3.24 -39.84
N ALA A 9 0.50 2.26 -40.22
CA ALA A 9 -0.42 1.61 -39.28
C ALA A 9 0.33 0.77 -38.28
N ALA A 10 1.37 0.02 -38.68
CA ALA A 10 2.18 -0.80 -37.77
C ALA A 10 3.01 0.06 -36.80
N ILE A 11 3.58 1.18 -37.24
CA ILE A 11 4.31 2.12 -36.40
C ILE A 11 3.37 2.76 -35.36
N ARG A 12 2.18 3.21 -35.76
CA ARG A 12 1.15 3.73 -34.84
C ARG A 12 0.66 2.66 -33.84
N TYR A 13 0.57 1.41 -34.27
CA TYR A 13 0.17 0.31 -33.38
C TYR A 13 1.27 0.01 -32.37
N GLN A 14 2.53 0.00 -32.76
CA GLN A 14 3.68 -0.17 -31.87
C GLN A 14 3.86 1.02 -30.90
N GLU A 15 3.65 2.25 -31.35
CA GLU A 15 3.67 3.43 -30.48
C GLU A 15 2.50 3.41 -29.49
N ARG A 16 1.28 3.10 -29.93
CA ARG A 16 0.14 2.91 -29.04
C ARG A 16 0.35 1.76 -28.05
N PHE A 17 0.95 0.66 -28.50
CA PHE A 17 1.28 -0.48 -27.62
C PHE A 17 2.36 -0.09 -26.60
N LYS A 18 3.41 0.65 -27.01
CA LYS A 18 4.39 1.23 -26.07
C LYS A 18 3.76 2.21 -25.09
N ILE A 19 2.84 3.05 -25.53
CA ILE A 19 2.12 4.00 -24.66
C ILE A 19 1.16 3.25 -23.72
N MET A 20 0.51 2.18 -24.16
CA MET A 20 -0.30 1.30 -23.29
C MET A 20 0.55 0.51 -22.29
N MET A 21 1.73 0.02 -22.70
CA MET A 21 2.64 -0.71 -21.82
C MET A 21 3.37 0.20 -20.83
N ASN A 22 3.49 1.50 -21.14
CA ASN A 22 4.11 2.49 -20.25
C ASN A 22 3.10 3.21 -19.32
N LYS A 23 1.82 2.90 -19.40
CA LYS A 23 0.87 3.26 -18.35
C LYS A 23 1.14 2.29 -17.19
N ARG A 24 1.74 2.80 -16.11
CA ARG A 24 1.81 2.06 -14.84
C ARG A 24 0.43 1.49 -14.58
N LYS A 25 0.32 0.16 -14.60
CA LYS A 25 -0.90 -0.54 -14.22
C LYS A 25 -1.20 -0.15 -12.78
N ALA A 26 -2.41 0.33 -12.50
CA ALA A 26 -2.82 0.59 -11.13
C ALA A 26 -2.70 -0.70 -10.31
N GLU A 27 -2.11 -0.63 -9.13
CA GLU A 27 -2.03 -1.75 -8.21
C GLU A 27 -3.42 -2.07 -7.68
N LEU A 28 -3.87 -3.30 -7.89
CA LEU A 28 -5.12 -3.80 -7.32
C LEU A 28 -4.88 -4.23 -5.87
N LEU A 29 -5.22 -3.35 -4.93
CA LEU A 29 -5.09 -3.58 -3.50
C LEU A 29 -6.39 -4.15 -2.93
N ALA A 30 -6.36 -5.39 -2.44
CA ALA A 30 -7.51 -6.08 -1.87
C ALA A 30 -7.46 -6.17 -0.34
N PRO A 31 -8.60 -6.07 0.37
CA PRO A 31 -8.67 -6.34 1.80
C PRO A 31 -8.68 -7.83 2.08
N ALA A 32 -8.03 -8.25 3.19
CA ALA A 32 -8.21 -9.58 3.75
C ALA A 32 -8.38 -9.50 5.27
N GLY A 33 -9.45 -10.08 5.80
CA GLY A 33 -9.73 -10.15 7.23
C GLY A 33 -9.37 -11.51 7.84
N SER A 34 -8.97 -12.50 7.01
CA SER A 34 -8.57 -13.84 7.42
C SER A 34 -7.64 -14.45 6.38
N PHE A 35 -7.01 -15.57 6.71
CA PHE A 35 -6.15 -16.29 5.76
C PHE A 35 -6.94 -16.82 4.55
N ASP A 36 -8.22 -17.21 4.72
CA ASP A 36 -9.06 -17.66 3.61
C ASP A 36 -9.46 -16.49 2.68
N SER A 37 -9.75 -15.31 3.23
CA SER A 37 -9.99 -14.12 2.40
C SER A 37 -8.73 -13.65 1.66
N LEU A 38 -7.54 -13.84 2.24
CA LEU A 38 -6.26 -13.62 1.54
C LEU A 38 -6.13 -14.55 0.33
N LYS A 39 -6.37 -15.86 0.50
CA LYS A 39 -6.35 -16.82 -0.62
C LYS A 39 -7.33 -16.44 -1.72
N ALA A 40 -8.54 -16.04 -1.34
CA ALA A 40 -9.56 -15.60 -2.30
C ALA A 40 -9.12 -14.34 -3.06
N ALA A 41 -8.52 -13.35 -2.39
CA ALA A 41 -7.98 -12.15 -3.01
C ALA A 41 -6.86 -12.45 -4.01
N VAL A 42 -5.91 -13.32 -3.62
CA VAL A 42 -4.85 -13.81 -4.51
C VAL A 42 -5.44 -14.50 -5.75
N ALA A 43 -6.38 -15.42 -5.55
CA ALA A 43 -7.03 -16.15 -6.65
C ALA A 43 -7.82 -15.22 -7.59
N ALA A 44 -8.34 -14.10 -7.07
CA ALA A 44 -9.02 -13.07 -7.84
C ALA A 44 -8.05 -12.13 -8.60
N GLY A 45 -6.75 -12.27 -8.43
CA GLY A 45 -5.73 -11.51 -9.16
C GLY A 45 -5.36 -10.18 -8.51
N ALA A 46 -5.41 -10.09 -7.18
CA ALA A 46 -4.89 -8.93 -6.46
C ALA A 46 -3.37 -8.80 -6.67
N ASP A 47 -2.89 -7.56 -6.87
CA ASP A 47 -1.45 -7.25 -6.96
C ASP A 47 -0.86 -7.07 -5.54
N ALA A 48 -1.68 -6.60 -4.59
CA ALA A 48 -1.32 -6.43 -3.19
C ALA A 48 -2.52 -6.69 -2.28
N ILE A 49 -2.25 -7.04 -1.04
CA ILE A 49 -3.26 -7.34 -0.03
C ILE A 49 -2.96 -6.55 1.23
N TYR A 50 -3.99 -6.04 1.91
CA TYR A 50 -3.82 -5.49 3.24
C TYR A 50 -4.61 -6.26 4.28
N MET A 51 -3.96 -6.53 5.42
CA MET A 51 -4.51 -7.28 6.55
C MET A 51 -4.28 -6.55 7.87
N GLY A 52 -5.15 -6.79 8.84
CA GLY A 52 -4.92 -6.41 10.24
C GLY A 52 -4.13 -7.48 10.97
N GLY A 53 -3.21 -7.07 11.83
CA GLY A 53 -2.62 -7.94 12.84
C GLY A 53 -3.51 -8.08 14.09
N SER A 54 -3.08 -8.89 15.05
CA SER A 54 -3.79 -9.08 16.33
C SER A 54 -3.87 -7.82 17.19
N ARG A 55 -3.01 -6.84 16.94
CA ARG A 55 -2.94 -5.55 17.64
C ARG A 55 -2.80 -4.39 16.66
N PHE A 56 -3.10 -3.20 17.13
CA PHE A 56 -2.83 -1.94 16.42
C PHE A 56 -3.58 -1.71 15.09
N GLY A 57 -4.53 -2.59 14.75
CA GLY A 57 -5.40 -2.42 13.60
C GLY A 57 -6.78 -1.88 14.00
N ALA A 58 -7.34 -0.93 13.24
CA ALA A 58 -8.65 -0.35 13.52
C ALA A 58 -9.82 -1.34 13.46
N ARG A 59 -9.63 -2.52 12.87
CA ARG A 59 -10.62 -3.62 12.84
C ARG A 59 -10.31 -4.69 13.88
N ALA A 60 -10.18 -4.30 15.13
CA ALA A 60 -9.85 -5.21 16.25
C ALA A 60 -10.83 -6.38 16.44
N TYR A 61 -12.07 -6.27 15.93
CA TYR A 61 -13.09 -7.32 16.00
C TYR A 61 -13.10 -8.30 14.82
N ALA A 62 -12.25 -8.09 13.80
CA ALA A 62 -12.06 -9.07 12.73
C ALA A 62 -11.22 -10.25 13.27
N GLN A 63 -11.35 -11.42 12.61
CA GLN A 63 -10.45 -12.55 12.87
C GLN A 63 -9.07 -12.23 12.27
N ASN A 64 -8.37 -11.29 12.92
CA ASN A 64 -7.07 -10.81 12.43
C ASN A 64 -6.02 -11.90 12.63
N ALA A 65 -5.16 -12.06 11.63
CA ALA A 65 -4.03 -12.96 11.69
C ALA A 65 -3.07 -12.55 12.83
N ALA A 66 -2.63 -13.51 13.62
CA ALA A 66 -1.74 -13.28 14.75
C ALA A 66 -0.46 -14.12 14.65
N GLY A 67 0.66 -13.52 15.04
CA GLY A 67 1.92 -14.24 15.17
C GLY A 67 2.29 -15.05 13.92
N GLN A 68 2.31 -16.37 14.08
CA GLN A 68 2.72 -17.30 13.02
C GLN A 68 1.80 -17.24 11.78
N GLU A 69 0.50 -17.05 11.96
CA GLU A 69 -0.45 -16.98 10.85
C GLU A 69 -0.18 -15.76 9.95
N MET A 70 0.22 -14.62 10.51
CA MET A 70 0.61 -13.45 9.71
C MET A 70 1.92 -13.73 8.93
N VAL A 71 2.89 -14.42 9.53
CA VAL A 71 4.11 -14.83 8.84
C VAL A 71 3.80 -15.77 7.67
N GLU A 72 2.87 -16.70 7.86
CA GLU A 72 2.39 -17.59 6.79
C GLU A 72 1.65 -16.82 5.70
N ALA A 73 0.85 -15.82 6.07
CA ALA A 73 0.17 -14.93 5.13
C ALA A 73 1.15 -14.15 4.24
N ILE A 74 2.24 -13.61 4.82
CA ILE A 74 3.30 -12.93 4.08
C ILE A 74 3.93 -13.89 3.06
N ARG A 75 4.34 -15.07 3.51
CA ARG A 75 4.96 -16.09 2.65
C ARG A 75 4.04 -16.55 1.53
N TYR A 76 2.77 -16.76 1.85
CA TYR A 76 1.76 -17.16 0.86
C TYR A 76 1.55 -16.08 -0.21
N ALA A 77 1.40 -14.81 0.20
CA ALA A 77 1.26 -13.69 -0.72
C ALA A 77 2.48 -13.60 -1.66
N HIS A 78 3.69 -13.64 -1.11
CA HIS A 78 4.93 -13.57 -1.88
C HIS A 78 5.09 -14.76 -2.85
N PHE A 79 4.74 -15.97 -2.43
CA PHE A 79 4.78 -17.15 -3.29
C PHE A 79 3.92 -16.97 -4.55
N HIS A 80 2.83 -16.22 -4.44
CA HIS A 80 1.93 -15.88 -5.55
C HIS A 80 2.24 -14.55 -6.24
N GLY A 81 3.35 -13.89 -5.90
CA GLY A 81 3.76 -12.61 -6.49
C GLY A 81 2.94 -11.41 -6.02
N CYS A 82 2.18 -11.53 -4.92
CA CYS A 82 1.42 -10.45 -4.29
C CYS A 82 2.21 -9.82 -3.16
N ARG A 83 2.09 -8.49 -3.00
CA ARG A 83 2.60 -7.77 -1.82
C ARG A 83 1.63 -7.87 -0.66
N LEU A 84 2.13 -7.80 0.57
CA LEU A 84 1.30 -7.75 1.77
C LEU A 84 1.63 -6.54 2.62
N TYR A 85 0.59 -5.76 2.95
CA TYR A 85 0.64 -4.60 3.82
C TYR A 85 -0.12 -4.85 5.11
N MET A 86 0.47 -4.48 6.24
CA MET A 86 -0.19 -4.65 7.54
C MET A 86 -0.79 -3.33 8.02
N THR A 87 -2.02 -3.35 8.51
CA THR A 87 -2.62 -2.16 9.13
C THR A 87 -2.11 -1.98 10.56
N VAL A 88 -1.50 -0.81 10.81
CA VAL A 88 -1.04 -0.30 12.10
C VAL A 88 -1.69 1.08 12.29
N ASN A 89 -3.01 1.12 12.13
CA ASN A 89 -3.76 2.35 11.91
C ASN A 89 -4.71 2.69 13.07
N THR A 90 -4.26 2.48 14.29
CA THR A 90 -4.84 3.04 15.52
C THR A 90 -4.02 4.22 16.00
N LEU A 91 -4.52 4.97 16.98
CA LEU A 91 -3.74 5.92 17.77
C LEU A 91 -2.97 5.16 18.85
N PHE A 92 -1.79 5.65 19.19
CA PHE A 92 -0.88 5.02 20.13
C PHE A 92 -0.65 5.88 21.37
N LYS A 93 -0.64 5.24 22.53
CA LYS A 93 -0.08 5.80 23.75
C LYS A 93 1.42 5.49 23.82
N GLU A 94 2.16 6.26 24.61
CA GLU A 94 3.62 6.11 24.74
C GLU A 94 4.07 4.67 24.98
N LYS A 95 3.44 3.99 25.93
CA LYS A 95 3.74 2.59 26.25
C LYS A 95 3.52 1.63 25.07
N GLU A 96 2.52 1.91 24.22
CA GLU A 96 2.22 1.10 23.04
C GLU A 96 3.24 1.31 21.92
N LEU A 97 3.80 2.52 21.83
CA LEU A 97 4.92 2.83 20.92
C LEU A 97 6.19 2.08 21.29
N GLU A 98 6.48 1.95 22.59
CA GLU A 98 7.61 1.15 23.07
C GLU A 98 7.47 -0.35 22.67
N GLU A 99 6.24 -0.89 22.75
CA GLU A 99 5.95 -2.27 22.39
C GLU A 99 5.88 -2.50 20.85
N LEU A 100 5.63 -1.47 20.06
CA LEU A 100 5.39 -1.56 18.61
C LEU A 100 6.58 -2.18 17.88
N ARG A 101 7.81 -1.83 18.26
CA ARG A 101 9.02 -2.34 17.63
C ARG A 101 9.13 -3.86 17.77
N ASP A 102 8.94 -4.39 18.98
CA ASP A 102 9.06 -5.83 19.25
C ASP A 102 7.92 -6.60 18.59
N TYR A 103 6.72 -6.00 18.57
CA TYR A 103 5.56 -6.57 17.89
C TYR A 103 5.77 -6.69 16.37
N MET A 104 6.38 -5.69 15.73
CA MET A 104 6.56 -5.65 14.27
C MET A 104 7.76 -6.45 13.78
N LYS A 105 8.76 -6.68 14.64
CA LYS A 105 10.02 -7.33 14.27
C LYS A 105 9.85 -8.67 13.51
N PRO A 106 9.04 -9.65 14.00
CA PRO A 106 8.90 -10.93 13.29
C PRO A 106 8.28 -10.79 11.90
N TYR A 107 7.42 -9.81 11.68
CA TYR A 107 6.79 -9.58 10.38
C TYR A 107 7.75 -8.90 9.41
N TYR A 108 8.57 -7.97 9.90
CA TYR A 108 9.64 -7.37 9.12
C TYR A 108 10.67 -8.43 8.69
N GLU A 109 11.09 -9.30 9.60
CA GLU A 109 12.01 -10.41 9.31
C GLU A 109 11.41 -11.44 8.34
N ALA A 110 10.08 -11.58 8.32
CA ALA A 110 9.36 -12.40 7.33
C ALA A 110 9.22 -11.75 5.96
N GLY A 111 9.64 -10.48 5.81
CA GLY A 111 9.61 -9.74 4.55
C GLY A 111 8.33 -8.94 4.31
N LEU A 112 7.61 -8.52 5.37
CA LEU A 112 6.44 -7.65 5.21
C LEU A 112 6.78 -6.43 4.36
N ASP A 113 6.02 -6.18 3.29
CA ASP A 113 6.32 -5.13 2.30
C ASP A 113 6.09 -3.72 2.85
N GLY A 114 5.07 -3.52 3.65
CA GLY A 114 4.79 -2.20 4.22
C GLY A 114 3.70 -2.19 5.27
N VAL A 115 3.49 -1.01 5.85
CA VAL A 115 2.45 -0.77 6.86
C VAL A 115 1.57 0.42 6.49
N ILE A 116 0.29 0.32 6.84
CA ILE A 116 -0.68 1.40 6.70
C ILE A 116 -0.85 2.02 8.09
N VAL A 117 -0.34 3.24 8.29
CA VAL A 117 -0.27 3.90 9.60
C VAL A 117 -1.18 5.12 9.68
N GLN A 118 -1.65 5.44 10.89
CA GLN A 118 -2.43 6.64 11.21
C GLN A 118 -1.67 7.57 12.15
N ASP A 119 -1.00 7.01 13.15
CA ASP A 119 -0.35 7.75 14.21
C ASP A 119 1.04 8.24 13.79
N LEU A 120 1.36 9.50 14.03
CA LEU A 120 2.64 10.10 13.65
C LEU A 120 3.81 9.54 14.46
N GLY A 121 3.59 9.20 15.73
CA GLY A 121 4.59 8.55 16.57
C GLY A 121 4.91 7.15 16.06
N ALA A 122 3.87 6.37 15.75
CA ALA A 122 4.03 5.05 15.14
C ALA A 122 4.75 5.13 13.78
N LEU A 123 4.42 6.11 12.93
CA LEU A 123 5.11 6.35 11.66
C LEU A 123 6.61 6.60 11.89
N GLN A 124 6.96 7.41 12.87
CA GLN A 124 8.36 7.71 13.19
C GLN A 124 9.11 6.48 13.73
N VAL A 125 8.47 5.71 14.62
CA VAL A 125 9.05 4.44 15.13
C VAL A 125 9.28 3.46 13.99
N MET A 126 8.29 3.27 13.11
CA MET A 126 8.40 2.36 11.96
C MET A 126 9.54 2.78 11.01
N LYS A 127 9.62 4.07 10.68
CA LYS A 127 10.68 4.62 9.82
C LYS A 127 12.09 4.38 10.38
N GLN A 128 12.26 4.52 11.69
CA GLN A 128 13.57 4.37 12.34
C GLN A 128 13.95 2.90 12.57
N ALA A 129 12.98 2.07 12.95
CA ALA A 129 13.25 0.69 13.34
C ALA A 129 13.32 -0.28 12.15
N PHE A 130 12.65 0.02 11.04
CA PHE A 130 12.47 -0.90 9.91
C PHE A 130 12.80 -0.24 8.56
N PRO A 131 14.09 -0.02 8.28
CA PRO A 131 14.52 0.60 7.04
C PRO A 131 14.11 -0.24 5.82
N GLY A 132 13.61 0.44 4.78
CA GLY A 132 13.14 -0.22 3.56
C GLY A 132 11.70 -0.72 3.58
N MET A 133 11.01 -0.72 4.73
CA MET A 133 9.58 -1.00 4.80
C MET A 133 8.78 0.17 4.24
N GLU A 134 7.82 -0.09 3.36
CA GLU A 134 6.93 0.94 2.82
C GLU A 134 6.00 1.51 3.91
N LEU A 135 5.91 2.84 3.99
CA LEU A 135 5.03 3.54 4.92
C LEU A 135 3.89 4.19 4.14
N HIS A 136 2.66 3.71 4.37
CA HIS A 136 1.46 4.22 3.73
C HIS A 136 0.63 5.00 4.74
N ALA A 137 0.31 6.26 4.43
CA ALA A 137 -0.59 7.07 5.25
C ALA A 137 -2.02 6.54 5.11
N SER A 138 -2.61 6.14 6.23
CA SER A 138 -4.00 5.65 6.29
C SER A 138 -5.00 6.73 5.91
N THR A 139 -6.17 6.34 5.41
CA THR A 139 -7.32 7.26 5.24
C THR A 139 -7.72 7.94 6.54
N GLN A 140 -7.42 7.34 7.70
CA GLN A 140 -7.67 7.91 9.02
C GLN A 140 -6.76 9.08 9.38
N MET A 141 -5.68 9.34 8.62
CA MET A 141 -4.90 10.58 8.71
C MET A 141 -5.61 11.79 8.09
N THR A 142 -6.77 11.58 7.47
CA THR A 142 -7.65 12.63 6.92
C THR A 142 -6.92 13.55 5.95
N VAL A 143 -6.21 12.98 4.99
CA VAL A 143 -5.45 13.75 3.99
C VAL A 143 -6.40 14.28 2.93
N THR A 144 -6.60 15.61 2.92
CA THR A 144 -7.52 16.32 2.02
C THR A 144 -6.84 17.36 1.14
N SER A 145 -5.53 17.54 1.25
CA SER A 145 -4.84 18.61 0.53
C SER A 145 -3.46 18.19 0.02
N VAL A 146 -2.98 18.92 -0.99
CA VAL A 146 -1.61 18.80 -1.49
C VAL A 146 -0.58 19.04 -0.40
N TYR A 147 -0.85 20.01 0.50
CA TYR A 147 0.09 20.35 1.59
C TYR A 147 0.28 19.20 2.57
N SER A 148 -0.81 18.58 3.04
CA SER A 148 -0.72 17.42 3.94
C SER A 148 -0.08 16.21 3.24
N ALA A 149 -0.36 15.99 1.96
CA ALA A 149 0.28 14.92 1.18
C ALA A 149 1.80 15.16 1.04
N LYS A 150 2.23 16.37 0.70
CA LYS A 150 3.68 16.71 0.64
C LYS A 150 4.38 16.54 1.97
N MET A 151 3.76 16.99 3.06
CA MET A 151 4.31 16.83 4.41
C MET A 151 4.53 15.34 4.76
N LEU A 152 3.54 14.49 4.49
CA LEU A 152 3.69 13.05 4.76
C LEU A 152 4.75 12.39 3.88
N LYS A 153 4.91 12.84 2.63
CA LYS A 153 6.00 12.41 1.75
C LYS A 153 7.36 12.77 2.34
N GLU A 154 7.54 13.99 2.82
CA GLU A 154 8.77 14.42 3.50
C GLU A 154 9.04 13.62 4.79
N MET A 155 7.99 13.23 5.49
CA MET A 155 8.07 12.34 6.65
C MET A 155 8.47 10.90 6.28
N GLY A 156 8.41 10.53 5.00
CA GLY A 156 8.85 9.23 4.47
C GLY A 156 7.73 8.29 4.05
N CYS A 157 6.47 8.76 4.01
CA CYS A 157 5.41 7.98 3.39
C CYS A 157 5.64 7.89 1.88
N CYS A 158 5.50 6.69 1.31
CA CYS A 158 5.58 6.45 -0.13
C CYS A 158 4.20 6.35 -0.78
N ARG A 159 3.13 6.36 0.03
CA ARG A 159 1.74 6.31 -0.41
C ARG A 159 0.82 7.03 0.57
N VAL A 160 -0.20 7.69 0.03
CA VAL A 160 -1.31 8.26 0.81
C VAL A 160 -2.62 7.61 0.36
N VAL A 161 -3.42 7.16 1.32
CA VAL A 161 -4.83 6.83 1.09
C VAL A 161 -5.64 8.07 1.43
N PRO A 162 -6.13 8.83 0.43
CA PRO A 162 -6.78 10.11 0.66
C PRO A 162 -8.12 9.93 1.40
N ALA A 163 -8.60 11.01 2.00
CA ALA A 163 -9.91 11.05 2.62
C ALA A 163 -11.02 10.85 1.57
N ARG A 164 -12.13 10.23 1.99
CA ARG A 164 -13.25 9.86 1.09
C ARG A 164 -14.06 11.06 0.61
N GLU A 165 -13.86 12.21 1.24
CA GLU A 165 -14.54 13.49 0.93
C GLU A 165 -14.00 14.13 -0.35
N LEU A 166 -12.85 13.67 -0.86
CA LEU A 166 -12.22 14.25 -2.04
C LEU A 166 -12.89 13.80 -3.34
N SER A 167 -13.06 14.75 -4.25
CA SER A 167 -13.42 14.50 -5.65
C SER A 167 -12.25 13.90 -6.43
N LEU A 168 -12.53 13.30 -7.60
CA LEU A 168 -11.47 12.78 -8.49
C LEU A 168 -10.53 13.88 -8.99
N GLU A 169 -11.03 15.11 -9.18
CA GLU A 169 -10.24 16.27 -9.57
C GLU A 169 -9.24 16.66 -8.48
N GLU A 170 -9.66 16.66 -7.23
CA GLU A 170 -8.80 16.95 -6.07
C GLU A 170 -7.73 15.87 -5.88
N ILE A 171 -8.10 14.59 -6.00
CA ILE A 171 -7.15 13.47 -5.98
C ILE A 171 -6.15 13.59 -7.13
N SER A 172 -6.62 13.90 -8.35
CA SER A 172 -5.74 14.11 -9.51
C SER A 172 -4.77 15.28 -9.30
N ARG A 173 -5.20 16.35 -8.62
CA ARG A 173 -4.33 17.47 -8.25
C ARG A 173 -3.25 17.04 -7.25
N ILE A 174 -3.62 16.32 -6.19
CA ILE A 174 -2.66 15.80 -5.21
C ILE A 174 -1.62 14.96 -5.93
N TYR A 175 -2.05 14.00 -6.77
CA TYR A 175 -1.14 13.14 -7.53
C TYR A 175 -0.16 13.91 -8.41
N LYS A 176 -0.63 14.90 -9.17
CA LYS A 176 0.22 15.73 -10.04
C LYS A 176 1.24 16.55 -9.26
N GLU A 177 0.84 17.06 -8.10
CA GLU A 177 1.67 17.97 -7.28
C GLU A 177 2.67 17.22 -6.37
N THR A 178 2.42 15.95 -6.09
CA THR A 178 3.32 15.11 -5.28
C THR A 178 4.29 14.30 -6.13
N GLY A 179 4.05 14.19 -7.44
CA GLY A 179 4.87 13.46 -8.40
C GLY A 179 4.54 11.98 -8.50
N ASP A 180 5.08 11.34 -9.54
CA ASP A 180 4.82 9.94 -9.86
C ASP A 180 5.19 8.99 -8.72
N GLY A 181 4.24 8.17 -8.34
CA GLY A 181 4.43 7.09 -7.37
C GLY A 181 4.05 7.40 -5.93
N TYR A 182 3.35 8.52 -5.70
CA TYR A 182 2.86 8.88 -4.36
C TYR A 182 1.35 8.74 -4.26
#